data_c2108c4d1ce455725193200de41345e1
#
_entry.id   c2108c4d1ce455725193200de41345e1
#
_cell.length_a   1.000
_cell.length_b   1.000
_cell.length_c   1.000
_cell.angle_alpha   90.00
_cell.angle_beta   90.00
_cell.angle_gamma   90.00
#
_symmetry.space_group_name_H-M   'P 1'
#
loop_
_entity.id
_entity.type
_entity.pdbx_description
1 polymer ?
#
loop_
_entity_poly.entity_id
_entity_poly.type
_entity_poly.pdbx_seq_one_letter_code
_entity_poly.pdbx_strand_id
1 'polypeptide(L)'
;TFIINGGERIIVSQLVRSPGVYFNDKVDKNGKVGYGSTVIPNRGAWLELETDSKDIAYTRIDRTRKIPFTTLVRALGFSGDDEILDIFGDSDLVRNTIEKDIHKNPMDSRTDEALKEIYERLRPGEPKTAESSRSLLEARFFDPHRYDLAAVGRYKINKKLSVKTRLLNQTIAEPLVDAETGEILVEAGTVMTRSVIDSIAEQLDNGLNKITYIPNDSAVLTAPVELQKFKVVAPTDPDRVVTIIGNANPSDKVRIVTPADILAEMSYFLNLAEGIGRVDDIDHLGNRRIRAVGELLANQVRLGLSRMERNVRERMSVQDNEVLTPQQIINIRPVTAAIKEFFGSSQLSQFMDQHNPLSELSHKRRLSALGPGGLTRDRAGYEVRDVHYTHYGRMCPIETPEGPNIGLINNLSSYGHLNKYGFIQTPYRKVDREACLLYTSPSPRDG
;
A
#
# COMPACT_ATOMS: atom_id res chain seq x y z
N THR A 1 -7.75 -16.99 -25.13
CA THR A 1 -8.61 -18.19 -25.12
C THR A 1 -7.79 -19.39 -24.71
N PHE A 2 -8.33 -20.23 -23.83
CA PHE A 2 -7.73 -21.47 -23.36
C PHE A 2 -8.67 -22.63 -23.69
N ILE A 3 -8.12 -23.75 -24.09
CA ILE A 3 -8.90 -24.98 -24.33
C ILE A 3 -8.69 -25.89 -23.13
N ILE A 4 -9.74 -26.07 -22.34
CA ILE A 4 -9.72 -26.88 -21.12
C ILE A 4 -10.80 -27.96 -21.22
N ASN A 5 -10.38 -29.23 -21.21
CA ASN A 5 -11.28 -30.39 -21.38
C ASN A 5 -12.18 -30.28 -22.62
N GLY A 6 -11.64 -29.77 -23.74
CA GLY A 6 -12.37 -29.57 -24.98
C GLY A 6 -13.25 -28.32 -25.07
N GLY A 7 -13.41 -27.56 -23.99
CA GLY A 7 -14.16 -26.31 -23.98
C GLY A 7 -13.27 -25.08 -24.04
N GLU A 8 -13.69 -24.07 -24.80
CA GLU A 8 -13.01 -22.79 -24.86
C GLU A 8 -13.36 -21.94 -23.65
N ARG A 9 -12.34 -21.48 -22.94
CA ARG A 9 -12.48 -20.65 -21.72
C ARG A 9 -11.73 -19.35 -21.85
N ILE A 10 -12.27 -18.33 -21.23
CA ILE A 10 -11.66 -17.01 -21.05
C ILE A 10 -11.43 -16.78 -19.58
N ILE A 11 -10.26 -16.23 -19.24
CA ILE A 11 -9.99 -15.70 -17.92
C ILE A 11 -10.28 -14.21 -17.96
N VAL A 12 -11.34 -13.81 -17.26
CA VAL A 12 -11.76 -12.41 -17.16
C VAL A 12 -10.78 -11.66 -16.29
N SER A 13 -10.34 -10.49 -16.76
CA SER A 13 -9.46 -9.60 -15.99
C SER A 13 -10.17 -9.08 -14.75
N GLN A 14 -9.45 -9.00 -13.64
CA GLN A 14 -9.99 -8.60 -12.35
C GLN A 14 -9.61 -7.17 -12.02
N LEU A 15 -10.60 -6.35 -11.61
CA LEU A 15 -10.39 -5.00 -11.11
C LEU A 15 -10.30 -5.05 -9.59
N VAL A 16 -9.13 -4.66 -9.03
CA VAL A 16 -8.84 -4.69 -7.61
C VAL A 16 -8.27 -3.39 -7.12
N ARG A 17 -8.34 -3.12 -5.82
CA ARG A 17 -7.58 -2.03 -5.21
C ARG A 17 -6.08 -2.29 -5.38
N SER A 18 -5.32 -1.30 -5.84
CA SER A 18 -3.86 -1.47 -6.01
C SER A 18 -3.18 -1.61 -4.65
N PRO A 19 -2.10 -2.39 -4.54
CA PRO A 19 -1.22 -2.30 -3.38
C PRO A 19 -0.69 -0.87 -3.22
N GLY A 20 -0.45 -0.45 -1.98
CA GLY A 20 0.03 0.89 -1.66
C GLY A 20 -0.47 1.37 -0.32
N VAL A 21 -0.36 2.66 -0.05
CA VAL A 21 -0.87 3.32 1.16
C VAL A 21 -2.10 4.16 0.80
N TYR A 22 -3.11 4.09 1.65
CA TYR A 22 -4.38 4.80 1.50
C TYR A 22 -4.74 5.53 2.78
N PHE A 23 -5.26 6.73 2.64
CA PHE A 23 -5.73 7.56 3.73
C PHE A 23 -7.22 7.85 3.54
N ASN A 24 -7.97 7.73 4.60
CA ASN A 24 -9.41 7.99 4.62
C ASN A 24 -9.79 8.82 5.84
N ASP A 25 -10.94 9.43 5.78
CA ASP A 25 -11.61 10.08 6.90
C ASP A 25 -12.93 9.37 7.22
N LYS A 26 -13.38 9.56 8.43
CA LYS A 26 -14.65 9.05 8.90
C LYS A 26 -15.23 10.01 9.93
N VAL A 27 -16.45 10.44 9.69
CA VAL A 27 -17.19 11.26 10.66
C VAL A 27 -17.86 10.34 11.67
N ASP A 28 -17.63 10.55 12.96
CA ASP A 28 -18.29 9.80 14.00
C ASP A 28 -19.72 10.31 14.24
N LYS A 29 -20.44 9.67 15.17
CA LYS A 29 -21.83 10.03 15.51
C LYS A 29 -21.97 11.44 16.11
N ASN A 30 -20.88 12.00 16.60
CA ASN A 30 -20.83 13.32 17.24
C ASN A 30 -20.37 14.41 16.23
N GLY A 31 -20.19 14.07 14.97
CA GLY A 31 -19.70 14.99 13.93
C GLY A 31 -18.18 15.22 13.95
N LYS A 32 -17.42 14.50 14.78
CA LYS A 32 -15.97 14.60 14.80
C LYS A 32 -15.37 13.82 13.64
N VAL A 33 -14.45 14.45 12.91
CA VAL A 33 -13.70 13.79 11.83
C VAL A 33 -12.56 13.00 12.45
N GLY A 34 -12.57 11.69 12.24
CA GLY A 34 -11.46 10.80 12.52
C GLY A 34 -10.75 10.43 11.22
N TYR A 35 -9.46 10.18 11.29
CA TYR A 35 -8.65 9.77 10.15
C TYR A 35 -8.23 8.33 10.26
N GLY A 36 -7.95 7.71 9.12
CA GLY A 36 -7.42 6.37 9.04
C GLY A 36 -6.37 6.27 7.94
N SER A 37 -5.47 5.31 8.07
CA SER A 37 -4.61 4.89 6.98
C SER A 37 -4.56 3.38 6.87
N THR A 38 -4.23 2.88 5.70
CA THR A 38 -4.09 1.44 5.45
C THR A 38 -2.96 1.20 4.45
N VAL A 39 -1.94 0.44 4.84
CA VAL A 39 -0.96 -0.12 3.92
C VAL A 39 -1.46 -1.47 3.44
N ILE A 40 -1.67 -1.59 2.14
CA ILE A 40 -2.13 -2.81 1.48
C ILE A 40 -0.99 -3.36 0.64
N PRO A 41 -0.37 -4.49 1.03
CA PRO A 41 0.60 -5.17 0.17
C PRO A 41 -0.11 -5.98 -0.93
N ASN A 42 0.63 -6.38 -1.93
CA ASN A 42 0.16 -7.40 -2.89
C ASN A 42 0.06 -8.79 -2.22
N ARG A 43 0.97 -9.05 -1.27
CA ARG A 43 0.98 -10.22 -0.41
C ARG A 43 1.62 -9.85 0.92
N GLY A 44 0.99 -10.17 2.05
CA GLY A 44 1.50 -9.91 3.39
C GLY A 44 0.47 -9.32 4.33
N ALA A 45 0.93 -8.89 5.49
CA ALA A 45 0.12 -8.30 6.53
C ALA A 45 -0.33 -6.88 6.17
N TRP A 46 -1.58 -6.56 6.49
CA TRP A 46 -2.10 -5.20 6.42
C TRP A 46 -1.69 -4.43 7.66
N LEU A 47 -1.31 -3.17 7.48
CA LEU A 47 -1.10 -2.23 8.56
C LEU A 47 -2.18 -1.15 8.47
N GLU A 48 -2.95 -0.97 9.53
CA GLU A 48 -4.03 0.01 9.57
C GLU A 48 -3.79 0.95 10.75
N LEU A 49 -4.01 2.24 10.54
CA LEU A 49 -4.03 3.27 11.59
C LEU A 49 -5.43 3.87 11.65
N GLU A 50 -5.88 4.21 12.85
CA GLU A 50 -7.16 4.89 13.08
C GLU A 50 -7.08 5.84 14.27
N THR A 51 -7.75 6.99 14.19
CA THR A 51 -7.99 7.85 15.35
C THR A 51 -9.27 7.46 16.08
N ASP A 52 -9.28 7.64 17.39
CA ASP A 52 -10.47 7.47 18.23
C ASP A 52 -11.11 8.83 18.52
N SER A 53 -12.34 8.82 19.02
CA SER A 53 -13.08 10.00 19.47
C SER A 53 -12.35 10.82 20.59
N LYS A 54 -11.39 10.20 21.28
CA LYS A 54 -10.56 10.79 22.34
C LYS A 54 -9.21 11.33 21.85
N ASP A 55 -8.99 11.51 20.56
CA ASP A 55 -7.72 11.89 19.95
C ASP A 55 -6.57 10.96 20.36
N ILE A 56 -6.79 9.67 20.27
CA ILE A 56 -5.79 8.65 20.43
C ILE A 56 -5.60 7.93 19.11
N ALA A 57 -4.35 7.80 18.68
CA ALA A 57 -4.00 7.09 17.46
C ALA A 57 -3.72 5.62 17.77
N TYR A 58 -4.39 4.74 17.06
CA TYR A 58 -4.25 3.29 17.19
C TYR A 58 -3.72 2.67 15.91
N THR A 59 -3.03 1.54 16.07
CA THR A 59 -2.64 0.66 14.95
C THR A 59 -3.29 -0.71 15.07
N ARG A 60 -3.51 -1.35 13.92
CA ARG A 60 -3.94 -2.75 13.80
C ARG A 60 -3.05 -3.46 12.78
N ILE A 61 -2.71 -4.70 13.07
CA ILE A 61 -2.00 -5.59 12.16
C ILE A 61 -2.93 -6.75 11.81
N ASP A 62 -3.20 -6.97 10.52
CA ASP A 62 -4.08 -8.06 10.04
C ASP A 62 -5.45 -8.14 10.75
N ARG A 63 -6.13 -7.02 10.96
CA ARG A 63 -7.45 -6.95 11.60
C ARG A 63 -7.49 -7.43 13.05
N THR A 64 -6.37 -7.46 13.74
CA THR A 64 -6.31 -7.77 15.17
C THR A 64 -6.93 -6.65 16.01
N ARG A 65 -6.97 -6.82 17.33
CA ARG A 65 -7.39 -5.75 18.24
C ARG A 65 -6.41 -4.59 18.19
N LYS A 66 -6.93 -3.37 18.21
CA LYS A 66 -6.16 -2.13 18.16
C LYS A 66 -5.23 -1.97 19.37
N ILE A 67 -4.05 -1.45 19.11
CA ILE A 67 -3.04 -1.05 20.09
C ILE A 67 -2.65 0.40 19.82
N PRO A 68 -2.13 1.18 20.80
CA PRO A 68 -1.57 2.50 20.52
C PRO A 68 -0.53 2.44 19.42
N PHE A 69 -0.46 3.44 18.52
CA PHE A 69 0.55 3.42 17.45
C PHE A 69 1.97 3.49 18.01
N THR A 70 2.14 4.17 19.16
CA THR A 70 3.40 4.27 19.91
C THR A 70 3.96 2.89 20.28
N THR A 71 3.10 1.92 20.59
CA THR A 71 3.52 0.53 20.86
C THR A 71 4.23 -0.07 19.64
N LEU A 72 3.75 0.18 18.40
CA LEU A 72 4.46 -0.29 17.19
C LEU A 72 5.78 0.47 17.02
N VAL A 73 5.82 1.79 17.24
CA VAL A 73 7.03 2.60 17.14
C VAL A 73 8.10 2.12 18.13
N ARG A 74 7.70 1.79 19.38
CA ARG A 74 8.61 1.22 20.39
C ARG A 74 9.13 -0.15 19.99
N ALA A 75 8.28 -1.01 19.41
CA ALA A 75 8.69 -2.33 18.90
C ALA A 75 9.67 -2.22 17.73
N LEU A 76 9.57 -1.16 16.92
CA LEU A 76 10.55 -0.88 15.87
C LEU A 76 11.90 -0.39 16.42
N GLY A 77 11.98 0.07 17.68
CA GLY A 77 13.22 0.41 18.34
C GLY A 77 13.34 1.83 18.87
N PHE A 78 12.27 2.61 18.80
CA PHE A 78 12.22 3.98 19.31
C PHE A 78 11.47 4.01 20.64
N SER A 79 12.18 3.73 21.74
CA SER A 79 11.54 3.43 23.03
C SER A 79 11.22 4.65 23.86
N GLY A 80 11.96 5.77 23.69
CA GLY A 80 11.81 7.00 24.44
C GLY A 80 10.58 7.81 24.03
N ASP A 81 9.91 8.44 24.99
CA ASP A 81 8.82 9.38 24.70
C ASP A 81 9.33 10.61 23.94
N ASP A 82 10.51 11.11 24.34
CA ASP A 82 11.19 12.23 23.68
C ASP A 82 11.60 11.88 22.25
N GLU A 83 12.04 10.63 21.98
CA GLU A 83 12.35 10.16 20.64
C GLU A 83 11.08 10.16 19.74
N ILE A 84 9.94 9.70 20.26
CA ILE A 84 8.68 9.70 19.54
C ILE A 84 8.24 11.13 19.22
N LEU A 85 8.36 12.06 20.18
CA LEU A 85 8.06 13.47 19.97
C LEU A 85 9.03 14.12 19.01
N ASP A 86 10.31 13.76 19.05
CA ASP A 86 11.28 14.26 18.07
C ASP A 86 10.95 13.76 16.66
N ILE A 87 10.59 12.48 16.48
CA ILE A 87 10.26 11.90 15.18
C ILE A 87 8.99 12.55 14.60
N PHE A 88 7.87 12.55 15.32
CA PHE A 88 6.57 12.93 14.78
C PHE A 88 6.17 14.38 15.02
N GLY A 89 6.88 15.08 15.89
CA GLY A 89 6.51 16.42 16.36
C GLY A 89 5.57 16.37 17.55
N ASP A 90 5.43 17.53 18.19
CA ASP A 90 4.61 17.71 19.38
C ASP A 90 3.18 18.08 19.01
N SER A 91 2.29 17.08 18.99
CA SER A 91 0.86 17.27 18.77
C SER A 91 0.02 16.62 19.87
N ASP A 92 -1.18 17.14 20.11
CA ASP A 92 -2.10 16.59 21.10
C ASP A 92 -2.40 15.11 20.86
N LEU A 93 -2.55 14.74 19.59
CA LEU A 93 -2.79 13.35 19.19
C LEU A 93 -1.63 12.43 19.60
N VAL A 94 -0.38 12.88 19.43
CA VAL A 94 0.81 12.10 19.83
C VAL A 94 0.91 12.05 21.35
N ARG A 95 0.74 13.18 22.06
CA ARG A 95 0.79 13.24 23.53
C ARG A 95 -0.26 12.34 24.18
N ASN A 96 -1.53 12.47 23.79
CA ASN A 96 -2.62 11.66 24.30
C ASN A 96 -2.38 10.16 24.06
N THR A 97 -1.72 9.80 22.95
CA THR A 97 -1.40 8.41 22.65
C THR A 97 -0.24 7.90 23.51
N ILE A 98 0.78 8.73 23.78
CA ILE A 98 1.87 8.40 24.70
C ILE A 98 1.32 8.19 26.12
N GLU A 99 0.44 9.06 26.61
CA GLU A 99 -0.22 8.92 27.92
C GLU A 99 -1.04 7.62 28.02
N LYS A 100 -1.62 7.17 26.92
CA LYS A 100 -2.37 5.92 26.86
C LYS A 100 -1.48 4.68 26.83
N ASP A 101 -0.27 4.79 26.33
CA ASP A 101 0.73 3.72 26.22
C ASP A 101 1.54 3.60 27.52
N ILE A 102 0.89 3.18 28.59
CA ILE A 102 1.47 3.07 29.94
C ILE A 102 2.42 1.86 30.01
N HIS A 103 3.62 2.10 30.52
CA HIS A 103 4.56 1.03 30.87
C HIS A 103 4.02 0.19 32.04
N LYS A 104 3.67 -1.07 31.74
CA LYS A 104 2.99 -1.97 32.69
C LYS A 104 3.97 -2.81 33.52
N ASN A 105 5.12 -3.13 32.94
CA ASN A 105 6.12 -3.98 33.57
C ASN A 105 7.49 -3.31 33.65
N PRO A 106 7.86 -2.71 34.80
CA PRO A 106 9.14 -2.03 34.95
C PRO A 106 10.40 -2.92 34.80
N MET A 107 10.22 -4.24 34.85
CA MET A 107 11.33 -5.20 34.68
C MET A 107 11.69 -5.45 33.21
N ASP A 108 10.80 -5.17 32.28
CA ASP A 108 11.05 -5.25 30.85
C ASP A 108 11.47 -3.88 30.29
N SER A 109 12.26 -3.87 29.23
CA SER A 109 12.43 -2.66 28.45
C SER A 109 11.11 -2.27 27.78
N ARG A 110 10.87 -0.97 27.49
CA ARG A 110 9.66 -0.54 26.80
C ARG A 110 9.50 -1.21 25.43
N THR A 111 10.61 -1.52 24.76
CA THR A 111 10.63 -2.25 23.48
C THR A 111 10.19 -3.71 23.65
N ASP A 112 10.70 -4.39 24.66
CA ASP A 112 10.34 -5.81 24.91
C ASP A 112 8.87 -5.92 25.33
N GLU A 113 8.37 -4.99 26.12
CA GLU A 113 6.95 -4.91 26.49
C GLU A 113 6.07 -4.70 25.26
N ALA A 114 6.43 -3.76 24.39
CA ALA A 114 5.72 -3.48 23.15
C ALA A 114 5.70 -4.69 22.21
N LEU A 115 6.83 -5.38 22.05
CA LEU A 115 6.93 -6.60 21.27
C LEU A 115 6.02 -7.71 21.83
N LYS A 116 6.02 -7.92 23.14
CA LYS A 116 5.18 -8.91 23.82
C LYS A 116 3.68 -8.57 23.68
N GLU A 117 3.30 -7.29 23.75
CA GLU A 117 1.92 -6.85 23.54
C GLU A 117 1.45 -7.11 22.11
N ILE A 118 2.27 -6.78 21.12
CA ILE A 118 1.95 -7.09 19.70
C ILE A 118 1.81 -8.59 19.47
N TYR A 119 2.71 -9.39 20.03
CA TYR A 119 2.65 -10.86 19.93
C TYR A 119 1.36 -11.42 20.51
N GLU A 120 0.95 -10.95 21.69
CA GLU A 120 -0.30 -11.37 22.32
C GLU A 120 -1.53 -11.06 21.47
N ARG A 121 -1.51 -9.94 20.71
CA ARG A 121 -2.59 -9.60 19.77
C ARG A 121 -2.59 -10.50 18.53
N LEU A 122 -1.42 -10.85 18.03
CA LEU A 122 -1.27 -11.69 16.84
C LEU A 122 -1.48 -13.18 17.12
N ARG A 123 -1.09 -13.65 18.32
CA ARG A 123 -1.16 -15.04 18.76
C ARG A 123 -1.65 -15.17 20.20
N PRO A 124 -2.96 -14.97 20.44
CA PRO A 124 -3.53 -15.07 21.78
C PRO A 124 -3.31 -16.46 22.38
N GLY A 125 -2.84 -16.52 23.63
CA GLY A 125 -2.70 -17.78 24.38
C GLY A 125 -1.36 -18.53 24.18
N GLU A 126 -0.48 -18.08 23.29
CA GLU A 126 0.87 -18.63 23.17
C GLU A 126 1.83 -17.97 24.16
N PRO A 127 2.89 -18.69 24.64
CA PRO A 127 3.94 -18.10 25.45
C PRO A 127 4.67 -16.99 24.69
N LYS A 128 4.79 -15.81 25.31
CA LYS A 128 5.38 -14.62 24.71
C LYS A 128 6.79 -14.37 25.26
N THR A 129 7.80 -14.52 24.41
CA THR A 129 9.17 -14.06 24.68
C THR A 129 9.50 -12.87 23.78
N ALA A 130 10.44 -12.00 24.17
CA ALA A 130 10.86 -10.88 23.34
C ALA A 130 11.42 -11.36 21.99
N GLU A 131 12.20 -12.43 22.00
CA GLU A 131 12.81 -13.02 20.80
C GLU A 131 11.78 -13.59 19.82
N SER A 132 10.81 -14.39 20.31
CA SER A 132 9.74 -14.92 19.45
C SER A 132 8.85 -13.82 18.89
N SER A 133 8.63 -12.76 19.66
CA SER A 133 7.85 -11.59 19.26
C SER A 133 8.54 -10.79 18.16
N ARG A 134 9.86 -10.56 18.31
CA ARG A 134 10.71 -9.93 17.30
C ARG A 134 10.67 -10.71 15.98
N SER A 135 10.97 -12.01 16.04
CA SER A 135 10.98 -12.88 14.87
C SER A 135 9.62 -12.93 14.15
N LEU A 136 8.52 -12.90 14.90
CA LEU A 136 7.18 -12.86 14.32
C LEU A 136 6.91 -11.53 13.56
N LEU A 137 7.26 -10.41 14.15
CA LEU A 137 7.02 -9.09 13.54
C LEU A 137 7.93 -8.87 12.33
N GLU A 138 9.20 -9.29 12.42
CA GLU A 138 10.16 -9.28 11.31
C GLU A 138 9.63 -10.10 10.13
N ALA A 139 9.19 -11.34 10.40
CA ALA A 139 8.63 -12.22 9.38
C ALA A 139 7.33 -11.67 8.75
N ARG A 140 6.58 -10.80 9.44
CA ARG A 140 5.32 -10.23 8.94
C ARG A 140 5.53 -9.09 7.96
N PHE A 141 6.53 -8.22 8.18
CA PHE A 141 6.71 -6.99 7.41
C PHE A 141 8.00 -6.95 6.59
N PHE A 142 9.07 -7.62 7.06
CA PHE A 142 10.41 -7.47 6.50
C PHE A 142 10.96 -8.73 5.82
N ASP A 143 10.23 -9.84 5.82
CA ASP A 143 10.60 -11.07 5.09
C ASP A 143 10.09 -11.02 3.64
N PRO A 144 10.98 -10.97 2.62
CA PRO A 144 10.60 -10.95 1.21
C PRO A 144 9.81 -12.17 0.74
N HIS A 145 9.92 -13.31 1.46
CA HIS A 145 9.16 -14.51 1.15
C HIS A 145 7.69 -14.39 1.58
N ARG A 146 7.39 -13.55 2.57
CA ARG A 146 6.05 -13.40 3.16
C ARG A 146 5.39 -12.07 2.80
N TYR A 147 6.17 -11.02 2.60
CA TYR A 147 5.69 -9.68 2.29
C TYR A 147 6.16 -9.22 0.92
N ASP A 148 5.25 -8.72 0.09
CA ASP A 148 5.56 -8.22 -1.25
C ASP A 148 4.59 -7.10 -1.62
N LEU A 149 5.11 -5.90 -1.86
CA LEU A 149 4.36 -4.75 -2.38
C LEU A 149 4.12 -4.86 -3.89
N ALA A 150 4.86 -5.69 -4.59
CA ALA A 150 5.06 -5.64 -6.02
C ALA A 150 5.60 -4.25 -6.48
N ALA A 151 5.92 -4.12 -7.76
CA ALA A 151 6.41 -2.84 -8.31
C ALA A 151 5.35 -1.72 -8.19
N VAL A 152 4.08 -2.08 -8.35
CA VAL A 152 2.97 -1.11 -8.25
C VAL A 152 2.81 -0.56 -6.83
N GLY A 153 2.89 -1.40 -5.80
CA GLY A 153 2.80 -0.95 -4.41
C GLY A 153 3.95 -0.03 -4.03
N ARG A 154 5.19 -0.38 -4.40
CA ARG A 154 6.36 0.47 -4.20
C ARG A 154 6.20 1.82 -4.91
N TYR A 155 5.79 1.83 -6.17
CA TYR A 155 5.51 3.05 -6.90
C TYR A 155 4.45 3.94 -6.21
N LYS A 156 3.36 3.33 -5.73
CA LYS A 156 2.28 4.07 -5.06
C LYS A 156 2.73 4.65 -3.71
N ILE A 157 3.47 3.88 -2.91
CA ILE A 157 4.00 4.34 -1.62
C ILE A 157 4.99 5.49 -1.86
N ASN A 158 5.95 5.34 -2.75
CA ASN A 158 6.91 6.40 -3.06
C ASN A 158 6.20 7.65 -3.58
N LYS A 159 5.25 7.51 -4.51
CA LYS A 159 4.48 8.63 -5.03
C LYS A 159 3.73 9.41 -3.95
N LYS A 160 3.24 8.73 -2.91
CA LYS A 160 2.45 9.34 -1.82
C LYS A 160 3.33 9.88 -0.69
N LEU A 161 4.34 9.12 -0.28
CA LEU A 161 5.16 9.39 0.90
C LEU A 161 6.51 10.05 0.61
N SER A 162 6.89 10.24 -0.66
CA SER A 162 8.14 10.93 -0.98
C SER A 162 8.12 12.37 -0.48
N VAL A 163 9.27 12.87 -0.03
CA VAL A 163 9.46 14.24 0.44
C VAL A 163 8.95 15.27 -0.56
N LYS A 164 9.26 15.11 -1.85
CA LYS A 164 8.80 16.01 -2.92
C LYS A 164 7.28 16.16 -2.96
N THR A 165 6.55 15.07 -2.77
CA THR A 165 5.08 15.08 -2.73
C THR A 165 4.55 15.65 -1.43
N ARG A 166 5.21 15.32 -0.31
CA ARG A 166 4.82 15.77 1.02
C ARG A 166 4.99 17.28 1.22
N LEU A 167 6.04 17.86 0.66
CA LEU A 167 6.32 19.29 0.74
C LEU A 167 5.48 20.14 -0.22
N LEU A 168 4.91 19.56 -1.26
CA LEU A 168 4.18 20.32 -2.29
C LEU A 168 3.03 21.15 -1.68
N ASN A 169 3.04 22.45 -1.95
CA ASN A 169 2.10 23.45 -1.43
C ASN A 169 2.14 23.65 0.09
N GLN A 170 3.21 23.21 0.77
CA GLN A 170 3.43 23.54 2.18
C GLN A 170 4.34 24.77 2.33
N THR A 171 4.18 25.50 3.43
CA THR A 171 5.04 26.63 3.77
C THR A 171 6.13 26.14 4.72
N ILE A 172 7.40 26.32 4.36
CA ILE A 172 8.54 25.91 5.17
C ILE A 172 8.66 26.80 6.42
N ALA A 173 8.77 26.20 7.60
CA ALA A 173 8.93 26.93 8.87
C ALA A 173 10.39 27.30 9.16
N GLU A 174 11.38 26.52 8.71
CA GLU A 174 12.81 26.73 8.91
C GLU A 174 13.52 26.78 7.57
N PRO A 175 14.59 27.58 7.42
CA PRO A 175 15.33 27.64 6.15
C PRO A 175 15.95 26.29 5.81
N LEU A 176 15.91 25.92 4.54
CA LEU A 176 16.59 24.72 4.05
C LEU A 176 18.01 25.07 3.63
N VAL A 177 18.98 24.47 4.31
CA VAL A 177 20.39 24.73 4.14
C VAL A 177 21.07 23.48 3.57
N ASP A 178 21.89 23.65 2.56
CA ASP A 178 22.75 22.57 2.07
C ASP A 178 23.81 22.24 3.12
N ALA A 179 23.87 20.98 3.53
CA ALA A 179 24.81 20.52 4.56
C ALA A 179 26.29 20.56 4.12
N GLU A 180 26.55 20.52 2.81
CA GLU A 180 27.93 20.50 2.26
C GLU A 180 28.44 21.93 2.03
N THR A 181 27.63 22.82 1.51
CA THR A 181 28.03 24.19 1.12
C THR A 181 27.68 25.24 2.16
N GLY A 182 26.68 24.96 3.05
CA GLY A 182 26.14 25.94 3.97
C GLY A 182 25.26 27.01 3.33
N GLU A 183 24.92 26.85 2.05
CA GLU A 183 24.09 27.79 1.30
C GLU A 183 22.60 27.58 1.66
N ILE A 184 21.87 28.69 1.82
CA ILE A 184 20.43 28.66 2.00
C ILE A 184 19.76 28.40 0.66
N LEU A 185 19.20 27.19 0.49
CA LEU A 185 18.49 26.78 -0.71
C LEU A 185 17.06 27.35 -0.78
N VAL A 186 16.39 27.41 0.37
CA VAL A 186 15.03 27.92 0.50
C VAL A 186 14.90 28.68 1.82
N GLU A 187 14.39 29.89 1.78
CA GLU A 187 14.16 30.70 2.99
C GLU A 187 12.90 30.24 3.76
N ALA A 188 12.90 30.45 5.09
CA ALA A 188 11.72 30.23 5.92
C ALA A 188 10.54 31.09 5.42
N GLY A 189 9.32 30.58 5.52
CA GLY A 189 8.10 31.22 5.03
C GLY A 189 7.85 31.04 3.53
N THR A 190 8.73 30.38 2.80
CA THR A 190 8.55 30.09 1.36
C THR A 190 7.53 28.98 1.15
N VAL A 191 6.58 29.19 0.22
CA VAL A 191 5.64 28.15 -0.22
C VAL A 191 6.34 27.22 -1.22
N MET A 192 6.34 25.93 -0.95
CA MET A 192 6.96 24.90 -1.77
C MET A 192 6.14 24.62 -3.03
N THR A 193 6.21 25.51 -3.99
CA THR A 193 5.60 25.29 -5.30
C THR A 193 6.36 24.22 -6.08
N ARG A 194 5.76 23.70 -7.15
CA ARG A 194 6.42 22.70 -8.00
C ARG A 194 7.76 23.20 -8.56
N SER A 195 7.83 24.47 -8.97
CA SER A 195 9.07 25.07 -9.47
C SER A 195 10.18 25.12 -8.40
N VAL A 196 9.83 25.46 -7.16
CA VAL A 196 10.79 25.48 -6.02
C VAL A 196 11.27 24.05 -5.71
N ILE A 197 10.38 23.07 -5.69
CA ILE A 197 10.76 21.66 -5.48
C ILE A 197 11.65 21.14 -6.61
N ASP A 198 11.35 21.48 -7.85
CA ASP A 198 12.14 21.06 -9.01
C ASP A 198 13.55 21.71 -9.01
N SER A 199 13.71 22.96 -8.48
CA SER A 199 15.03 23.61 -8.36
C SER A 199 15.95 22.97 -7.32
N ILE A 200 15.40 22.35 -6.27
CA ILE A 200 16.16 21.65 -5.22
C ILE A 200 16.00 20.13 -5.29
N ALA A 201 15.53 19.61 -6.43
CA ALA A 201 15.17 18.21 -6.56
C ALA A 201 16.37 17.27 -6.36
N GLU A 202 17.56 17.68 -6.81
CA GLU A 202 18.81 16.92 -6.66
C GLU A 202 19.21 16.83 -5.19
N GLN A 203 19.17 17.94 -4.45
CA GLN A 203 19.50 17.97 -3.03
C GLN A 203 18.49 17.13 -2.20
N LEU A 204 17.20 17.18 -2.55
CA LEU A 204 16.20 16.32 -1.91
C LEU A 204 16.47 14.83 -2.18
N ASP A 205 16.87 14.46 -3.39
CA ASP A 205 17.22 13.08 -3.72
C ASP A 205 18.52 12.62 -3.06
N ASN A 206 19.48 13.54 -2.84
CA ASN A 206 20.73 13.30 -2.12
C ASN A 206 20.56 13.28 -0.60
N GLY A 207 19.34 13.52 -0.09
CA GLY A 207 19.04 13.38 1.33
C GLY A 207 19.15 14.68 2.11
N LEU A 208 18.76 15.83 1.53
CA LEU A 208 18.62 17.08 2.28
C LEU A 208 17.80 16.88 3.56
N ASN A 209 18.26 17.43 4.69
CA ASN A 209 17.67 17.27 6.04
C ASN A 209 17.49 15.82 6.48
N LYS A 210 18.42 14.96 6.11
CA LYS A 210 18.48 13.56 6.52
C LYS A 210 18.91 13.43 7.97
N ILE A 211 18.12 12.69 8.74
CA ILE A 211 18.43 12.33 10.13
C ILE A 211 18.52 10.82 10.22
N THR A 212 19.55 10.34 10.92
CA THR A 212 19.74 8.91 11.14
C THR A 212 19.38 8.58 12.59
N TYR A 213 18.41 7.70 12.74
CA TYR A 213 18.00 7.16 14.05
C TYR A 213 18.55 5.75 14.21
N ILE A 214 19.12 5.46 15.38
CA ILE A 214 19.68 4.15 15.73
C ILE A 214 18.66 3.42 16.62
N PRO A 215 18.02 2.34 16.12
CA PRO A 215 17.14 1.52 16.93
C PRO A 215 17.90 0.87 18.11
N ASN A 216 17.22 0.60 19.21
CA ASN A 216 17.85 -0.09 20.33
C ASN A 216 18.06 -1.59 20.01
N ASP A 217 18.96 -2.25 20.77
CA ASP A 217 19.40 -3.63 20.54
C ASP A 217 18.26 -4.68 20.64
N SER A 218 17.22 -4.39 21.40
CA SER A 218 16.05 -5.28 21.55
C SER A 218 15.03 -5.17 20.42
N ALA A 219 15.19 -4.22 19.51
CA ALA A 219 14.24 -3.88 18.48
C ALA A 219 14.09 -4.93 17.37
N VAL A 220 13.00 -4.81 16.59
CA VAL A 220 12.83 -5.54 15.31
C VAL A 220 13.86 -5.09 14.29
N LEU A 221 14.17 -3.79 14.29
CA LEU A 221 15.14 -3.20 13.38
C LEU A 221 16.55 -3.33 13.96
N THR A 222 17.46 -3.84 13.15
CA THR A 222 18.88 -3.99 13.52
C THR A 222 19.77 -2.97 12.81
N ALA A 223 19.26 -2.28 11.81
CA ALA A 223 19.98 -1.29 11.03
C ALA A 223 19.49 0.13 11.34
N PRO A 224 20.36 1.14 11.24
CA PRO A 224 19.98 2.54 11.34
C PRO A 224 18.87 2.90 10.34
N VAL A 225 17.93 3.73 10.78
CA VAL A 225 16.81 4.21 9.97
C VAL A 225 17.08 5.65 9.57
N GLU A 226 17.17 5.87 8.27
CA GLU A 226 17.39 7.20 7.70
C GLU A 226 16.03 7.80 7.29
N LEU A 227 15.75 8.99 7.81
CA LEU A 227 14.53 9.75 7.54
C LEU A 227 14.89 11.13 7.04
N GLN A 228 14.11 11.65 6.09
CA GLN A 228 14.13 13.07 5.75
C GLN A 228 13.01 13.78 6.51
N LYS A 229 13.36 14.76 7.32
CA LYS A 229 12.47 15.46 8.24
C LYS A 229 12.45 16.95 7.92
N PHE A 230 11.26 17.52 7.80
CA PHE A 230 11.04 18.92 7.47
C PHE A 230 10.02 19.51 8.44
N LYS A 231 10.20 20.78 8.78
CA LYS A 231 9.25 21.55 9.56
C LYS A 231 8.48 22.51 8.66
N VAL A 232 7.17 22.44 8.72
CA VAL A 232 6.26 23.28 7.94
C VAL A 232 5.26 23.98 8.86
N VAL A 233 4.73 25.08 8.40
CA VAL A 233 3.66 25.82 9.08
C VAL A 233 2.33 25.12 8.85
N ALA A 234 1.53 24.91 9.89
CA ALA A 234 0.22 24.32 9.75
C ALA A 234 -0.72 25.26 8.96
N PRO A 235 -1.47 24.75 7.97
CA PRO A 235 -2.43 25.58 7.22
C PRO A 235 -3.58 26.12 8.09
N THR A 236 -3.87 25.44 9.19
CA THR A 236 -4.95 25.77 10.14
C THR A 236 -4.53 26.82 11.17
N ASP A 237 -3.25 26.91 11.49
CA ASP A 237 -2.70 27.80 12.52
C ASP A 237 -1.26 28.23 12.11
N PRO A 238 -1.06 29.52 11.74
CA PRO A 238 0.25 30.01 11.28
C PRO A 238 1.36 29.95 12.37
N ASP A 239 1.00 29.92 13.64
CA ASP A 239 1.96 29.86 14.75
C ASP A 239 2.38 28.41 15.08
N ARG A 240 1.68 27.43 14.49
CA ARG A 240 1.94 26.01 14.74
C ARG A 240 2.87 25.40 13.69
N VAL A 241 3.93 24.81 14.18
CA VAL A 241 4.91 24.08 13.33
C VAL A 241 4.65 22.59 13.38
N VAL A 242 4.55 21.97 12.21
CA VAL A 242 4.27 20.53 12.06
C VAL A 242 5.46 19.84 11.40
N THR A 243 5.79 18.67 11.89
CA THR A 243 6.86 17.85 11.35
C THR A 243 6.35 16.95 10.21
N ILE A 244 7.00 17.02 9.06
CA ILE A 244 6.78 16.13 7.91
C ILE A 244 7.95 15.18 7.76
N ILE A 245 7.66 13.89 7.59
CA ILE A 245 8.66 12.85 7.31
C ILE A 245 8.40 12.26 5.94
N GLY A 246 9.46 12.11 5.14
CA GLY A 246 9.44 11.37 3.88
C GLY A 246 10.02 9.97 4.02
N ASN A 247 9.69 9.09 3.10
CA ASN A 247 10.12 7.69 3.11
C ASN A 247 11.49 7.41 2.47
N ALA A 248 12.34 8.43 2.30
CA ALA A 248 13.65 8.34 1.64
C ALA A 248 13.61 7.74 0.20
N ASN A 249 12.43 7.64 -0.41
CA ASN A 249 12.19 7.24 -1.80
C ASN A 249 13.00 5.99 -2.25
N PRO A 250 12.82 4.83 -1.60
CA PRO A 250 13.59 3.63 -1.92
C PRO A 250 13.37 3.18 -3.36
N SER A 251 14.39 2.53 -3.95
CA SER A 251 14.36 2.02 -5.33
C SER A 251 13.16 1.10 -5.60
N ASP A 252 12.65 1.13 -6.82
CA ASP A 252 11.57 0.25 -7.32
C ASP A 252 11.88 -1.26 -7.15
N LYS A 253 13.13 -1.63 -6.93
CA LYS A 253 13.54 -3.01 -6.66
C LYS A 253 13.21 -3.47 -5.23
N VAL A 254 13.06 -2.54 -4.28
CA VAL A 254 12.71 -2.83 -2.89
C VAL A 254 11.21 -3.12 -2.82
N ARG A 255 10.86 -4.39 -2.65
CA ARG A 255 9.46 -4.85 -2.67
C ARG A 255 8.86 -5.12 -1.30
N ILE A 256 9.63 -4.99 -0.25
CA ILE A 256 9.15 -5.05 1.14
C ILE A 256 8.88 -3.63 1.64
N VAL A 257 8.01 -3.49 2.63
CA VAL A 257 7.87 -2.22 3.34
C VAL A 257 9.17 -1.92 4.09
N THR A 258 9.62 -0.66 4.06
CA THR A 258 10.79 -0.23 4.82
C THR A 258 10.35 0.42 6.14
N PRO A 259 11.22 0.48 7.17
CA PRO A 259 10.93 1.21 8.38
C PRO A 259 10.58 2.68 8.11
N ALA A 260 11.29 3.32 7.18
CA ALA A 260 11.01 4.68 6.74
C ALA A 260 9.61 4.84 6.11
N ASP A 261 9.11 3.83 5.38
CA ASP A 261 7.75 3.84 4.87
C ASP A 261 6.72 3.86 5.98
N ILE A 262 6.91 3.04 7.03
CA ILE A 262 5.99 2.94 8.17
C ILE A 262 5.97 4.27 8.94
N LEU A 263 7.13 4.84 9.24
CA LEU A 263 7.23 6.12 9.95
C LEU A 263 6.68 7.28 9.11
N ALA A 264 6.93 7.29 7.79
CA ALA A 264 6.38 8.29 6.89
C ALA A 264 4.86 8.17 6.74
N GLU A 265 4.30 6.94 6.73
CA GLU A 265 2.86 6.70 6.77
C GLU A 265 2.24 7.26 8.06
N MET A 266 2.83 6.92 9.22
CA MET A 266 2.38 7.42 10.51
C MET A 266 2.42 8.95 10.56
N SER A 267 3.51 9.57 10.10
CA SER A 267 3.61 11.02 10.00
C SER A 267 2.54 11.61 9.09
N TYR A 268 2.27 11.01 7.92
CA TYR A 268 1.21 11.48 7.04
C TYR A 268 -0.16 11.41 7.70
N PHE A 269 -0.44 10.28 8.36
CA PHE A 269 -1.68 10.05 9.08
C PHE A 269 -1.91 11.08 10.20
N LEU A 270 -0.89 11.34 11.03
CA LEU A 270 -0.95 12.36 12.09
C LEU A 270 -1.14 13.76 11.51
N ASN A 271 -0.48 14.07 10.41
CA ASN A 271 -0.53 15.38 9.78
C ASN A 271 -1.88 15.68 9.10
N LEU A 272 -2.71 14.67 8.79
CA LEU A 272 -4.07 14.90 8.29
C LEU A 272 -4.93 15.65 9.33
N ALA A 273 -4.73 15.40 10.61
CA ALA A 273 -5.42 16.13 11.68
C ALA A 273 -5.03 17.62 11.72
N GLU A 274 -3.83 17.96 11.26
CA GLU A 274 -3.30 19.32 11.14
C GLU A 274 -3.64 19.99 9.78
N GLY A 275 -4.46 19.35 8.97
CA GLY A 275 -4.84 19.84 7.63
C GLY A 275 -3.77 19.65 6.55
N ILE A 276 -2.70 18.91 6.84
CA ILE A 276 -1.62 18.62 5.89
C ILE A 276 -1.83 17.25 5.25
N GLY A 277 -1.95 17.21 3.95
CA GLY A 277 -2.23 16.01 3.19
C GLY A 277 -3.64 15.97 2.62
N ARG A 278 -3.99 14.83 2.04
CA ARG A 278 -5.33 14.59 1.45
C ARG A 278 -5.72 13.14 1.63
N VAL A 279 -6.99 12.92 1.90
CA VAL A 279 -7.60 11.59 1.88
C VAL A 279 -7.70 11.06 0.44
N ASP A 280 -7.73 9.76 0.29
CA ASP A 280 -7.76 9.09 -1.01
C ASP A 280 -9.18 8.70 -1.39
N ASP A 281 -9.53 8.94 -2.64
CA ASP A 281 -10.72 8.40 -3.25
C ASP A 281 -10.45 6.95 -3.70
N ILE A 282 -11.14 6.02 -3.06
CA ILE A 282 -10.93 4.57 -3.28
C ILE A 282 -11.40 4.15 -4.67
N ASP A 283 -12.45 4.80 -5.21
CA ASP A 283 -13.06 4.42 -6.48
C ASP A 283 -12.39 5.06 -7.70
N HIS A 284 -11.49 5.99 -7.46
CA HIS A 284 -10.65 6.57 -8.50
C HIS A 284 -9.82 5.49 -9.21
N LEU A 285 -9.84 5.43 -10.55
CA LEU A 285 -9.10 4.42 -11.33
C LEU A 285 -7.56 4.52 -11.21
N GLY A 286 -7.03 5.56 -10.60
CA GLY A 286 -5.65 5.64 -10.14
C GLY A 286 -5.37 4.82 -8.86
N ASN A 287 -6.41 4.35 -8.18
CA ASN A 287 -6.36 3.52 -6.97
C ASN A 287 -6.87 2.10 -7.22
N ARG A 288 -7.56 1.88 -8.32
CA ARG A 288 -8.01 0.56 -8.78
C ARG A 288 -7.20 0.15 -10.00
N ARG A 289 -6.67 -1.07 -9.96
CA ARG A 289 -5.86 -1.64 -11.05
C ARG A 289 -6.46 -2.93 -11.56
N ILE A 290 -5.99 -3.33 -12.73
CA ILE A 290 -6.40 -4.58 -13.35
C ILE A 290 -5.33 -5.64 -13.13
N ARG A 291 -5.75 -6.81 -12.65
CA ARG A 291 -5.01 -8.06 -12.70
C ARG A 291 -5.37 -8.78 -13.99
N ALA A 292 -4.46 -8.80 -14.94
CA ALA A 292 -4.63 -9.53 -16.20
C ALA A 292 -4.34 -11.03 -16.01
N VAL A 293 -4.62 -11.80 -17.03
CA VAL A 293 -4.48 -13.27 -17.07
C VAL A 293 -3.11 -13.73 -16.59
N GLY A 294 -2.03 -13.08 -17.04
CA GLY A 294 -0.66 -13.46 -16.65
C GLY A 294 -0.41 -13.39 -15.16
N GLU A 295 -0.88 -12.34 -14.48
CA GLU A 295 -0.74 -12.18 -13.04
C GLU A 295 -1.59 -13.20 -12.27
N LEU A 296 -2.82 -13.44 -12.72
CA LEU A 296 -3.71 -14.44 -12.11
C LEU A 296 -3.12 -15.86 -12.18
N LEU A 297 -2.58 -16.25 -13.32
CA LEU A 297 -1.91 -17.55 -13.50
C LEU A 297 -0.61 -17.62 -12.69
N ALA A 298 0.21 -16.58 -12.71
CA ALA A 298 1.45 -16.54 -11.91
C ALA A 298 1.18 -16.75 -10.41
N ASN A 299 0.09 -16.21 -9.88
CA ASN A 299 -0.31 -16.42 -8.49
C ASN A 299 -0.69 -17.87 -8.21
N GLN A 300 -1.35 -18.57 -9.14
CA GLN A 300 -1.68 -19.99 -8.99
C GLN A 300 -0.44 -20.88 -9.06
N VAL A 301 0.47 -20.61 -9.99
CA VAL A 301 1.76 -21.32 -10.08
C VAL A 301 2.55 -21.14 -8.80
N ARG A 302 2.64 -19.91 -8.27
CA ARG A 302 3.32 -19.62 -7.00
C ARG A 302 2.71 -20.39 -5.83
N LEU A 303 1.37 -20.44 -5.74
CA LEU A 303 0.68 -21.22 -4.71
C LEU A 303 1.02 -22.71 -4.81
N GLY A 304 1.02 -23.26 -6.02
CA GLY A 304 1.41 -24.66 -6.28
C GLY A 304 2.86 -24.94 -5.91
N LEU A 305 3.78 -24.03 -6.27
CA LEU A 305 5.22 -24.14 -5.92
C LEU A 305 5.44 -24.05 -4.40
N SER A 306 4.75 -23.15 -3.71
CA SER A 306 4.88 -23.06 -2.23
C SER A 306 4.38 -24.32 -1.51
N ARG A 307 3.30 -24.94 -2.02
CA ARG A 307 2.82 -26.23 -1.51
C ARG A 307 3.84 -27.36 -1.80
N MET A 308 4.44 -27.35 -2.98
CA MET A 308 5.48 -28.30 -3.37
C MET A 308 6.74 -28.15 -2.52
N GLU A 309 7.20 -26.90 -2.30
CA GLU A 309 8.34 -26.61 -1.42
C GLU A 309 8.13 -27.17 0.01
N ARG A 310 6.94 -26.95 0.59
CA ARG A 310 6.62 -27.50 1.92
C ARG A 310 6.71 -29.01 1.94
N ASN A 311 6.12 -29.70 0.95
CA ASN A 311 6.19 -31.15 0.85
C ASN A 311 7.63 -31.66 0.67
N VAL A 312 8.46 -30.94 -0.09
CA VAL A 312 9.88 -31.25 -0.25
C VAL A 312 10.60 -31.14 1.09
N ARG A 313 10.37 -30.05 1.81
CA ARG A 313 11.00 -29.81 3.12
C ARG A 313 10.59 -30.86 4.17
N GLU A 314 9.31 -31.23 4.21
CA GLU A 314 8.79 -32.30 5.07
C GLU A 314 9.44 -33.66 4.73
N ARG A 315 9.58 -34.01 3.43
CA ARG A 315 10.22 -35.26 3.02
C ARG A 315 11.71 -35.29 3.36
N MET A 316 12.41 -34.19 3.16
CA MET A 316 13.84 -34.09 3.51
C MET A 316 14.09 -34.22 5.01
N SER A 317 13.13 -33.85 5.86
CA SER A 317 13.28 -33.97 7.31
C SER A 317 13.01 -35.38 7.84
N VAL A 318 12.32 -36.24 7.08
CA VAL A 318 11.89 -37.59 7.50
C VAL A 318 12.72 -38.70 6.88
N GLN A 319 13.30 -38.46 5.69
CA GLN A 319 14.03 -39.50 4.96
C GLN A 319 15.55 -39.38 5.16
N ASP A 320 16.24 -40.53 5.08
CA ASP A 320 17.69 -40.58 5.19
C ASP A 320 18.38 -39.95 3.98
N ASN A 321 19.30 -39.02 4.22
CA ASN A 321 19.91 -38.18 3.19
C ASN A 321 20.82 -38.94 2.21
N GLU A 322 21.28 -40.17 2.57
CA GLU A 322 22.21 -40.92 1.74
C GLU A 322 21.59 -41.56 0.49
N VAL A 323 20.25 -41.69 0.43
CA VAL A 323 19.53 -42.38 -0.67
C VAL A 323 18.58 -41.47 -1.43
N LEU A 324 18.51 -40.18 -1.09
CA LEU A 324 17.55 -39.24 -1.66
C LEU A 324 17.94 -38.79 -3.07
N THR A 325 17.02 -38.96 -4.04
CA THR A 325 17.14 -38.38 -5.38
C THR A 325 16.13 -37.28 -5.57
N PRO A 326 16.41 -36.24 -6.39
CA PRO A 326 15.46 -35.15 -6.68
C PRO A 326 14.11 -35.66 -7.21
N GLN A 327 14.09 -36.72 -7.98
CA GLN A 327 12.88 -37.32 -8.53
C GLN A 327 11.95 -37.94 -7.47
N GLN A 328 12.50 -38.45 -6.38
CA GLN A 328 11.71 -38.99 -5.27
C GLN A 328 11.14 -37.91 -4.36
N ILE A 329 11.82 -36.77 -4.25
CA ILE A 329 11.44 -35.68 -3.37
C ILE A 329 10.42 -34.75 -4.04
N ILE A 330 10.64 -34.41 -5.31
CA ILE A 330 9.83 -33.43 -6.06
C ILE A 330 8.53 -34.09 -6.53
N ASN A 331 7.41 -33.50 -6.10
CA ASN A 331 6.07 -33.91 -6.52
C ASN A 331 5.38 -32.76 -7.24
N ILE A 332 5.11 -32.87 -8.52
CA ILE A 332 4.47 -31.84 -9.36
C ILE A 332 2.95 -31.73 -9.10
N ARG A 333 2.33 -32.72 -8.45
CA ARG A 333 0.86 -32.73 -8.24
C ARG A 333 0.30 -31.46 -7.61
N PRO A 334 0.90 -30.81 -6.59
CA PRO A 334 0.39 -29.57 -6.04
C PRO A 334 0.29 -28.43 -7.06
N VAL A 335 1.24 -28.34 -7.99
CA VAL A 335 1.24 -27.31 -9.05
C VAL A 335 0.14 -27.59 -10.06
N THR A 336 0.06 -28.82 -10.55
CA THR A 336 -0.99 -29.20 -11.52
C THR A 336 -2.38 -29.12 -10.92
N ALA A 337 -2.54 -29.44 -9.64
CA ALA A 337 -3.81 -29.31 -8.92
C ALA A 337 -4.25 -27.84 -8.81
N ALA A 338 -3.33 -26.93 -8.43
CA ALA A 338 -3.64 -25.50 -8.34
C ALA A 338 -4.08 -24.90 -9.68
N ILE A 339 -3.42 -25.29 -10.77
CA ILE A 339 -3.78 -24.83 -12.13
C ILE A 339 -5.14 -25.41 -12.56
N LYS A 340 -5.38 -26.71 -12.34
CA LYS A 340 -6.66 -27.35 -12.65
C LYS A 340 -7.82 -26.74 -11.85
N GLU A 341 -7.62 -26.48 -10.57
CA GLU A 341 -8.58 -25.84 -9.68
C GLU A 341 -8.95 -24.43 -10.20
N PHE A 342 -7.95 -23.65 -10.61
CA PHE A 342 -8.18 -22.31 -11.15
C PHE A 342 -9.02 -22.34 -12.43
N PHE A 343 -8.65 -23.15 -13.42
CA PHE A 343 -9.41 -23.22 -14.66
C PHE A 343 -10.79 -23.86 -14.49
N GLY A 344 -10.96 -24.79 -13.55
CA GLY A 344 -12.22 -25.52 -13.33
C GLY A 344 -13.21 -24.80 -12.46
N SER A 345 -12.74 -24.15 -11.39
CA SER A 345 -13.63 -23.64 -10.31
C SER A 345 -13.53 -22.14 -10.06
N SER A 346 -12.55 -21.42 -10.63
CA SER A 346 -12.44 -19.97 -10.43
C SER A 346 -13.61 -19.23 -11.08
N GLN A 347 -14.17 -18.26 -10.37
CA GLN A 347 -15.20 -17.34 -10.88
C GLN A 347 -14.70 -16.53 -12.09
N LEU A 348 -13.39 -16.33 -12.22
CA LEU A 348 -12.78 -15.58 -13.31
C LEU A 348 -12.52 -16.44 -14.56
N SER A 349 -12.53 -17.78 -14.42
CA SER A 349 -12.42 -18.70 -15.54
C SER A 349 -13.82 -19.04 -16.04
N GLN A 350 -14.23 -18.49 -17.16
CA GLN A 350 -15.57 -18.60 -17.73
C GLN A 350 -15.55 -19.29 -19.08
N PHE A 351 -16.63 -19.99 -19.43
CA PHE A 351 -16.85 -20.42 -20.82
C PHE A 351 -16.98 -19.19 -21.70
N MET A 352 -16.35 -19.24 -22.88
CA MET A 352 -16.40 -18.14 -23.83
C MET A 352 -17.80 -17.99 -24.43
N ASP A 353 -18.33 -16.75 -24.42
CA ASP A 353 -19.55 -16.41 -25.15
C ASP A 353 -19.24 -16.43 -26.65
N GLN A 354 -19.84 -17.36 -27.42
CA GLN A 354 -19.53 -17.59 -28.85
C GLN A 354 -20.74 -17.42 -29.74
N HIS A 355 -21.70 -16.56 -29.45
CA HIS A 355 -22.86 -16.30 -30.30
C HIS A 355 -22.46 -15.66 -31.61
N ASN A 356 -21.50 -14.75 -31.58
CA ASN A 356 -20.92 -14.09 -32.74
C ASN A 356 -19.52 -13.54 -32.40
N PRO A 357 -18.70 -13.11 -33.37
CA PRO A 357 -17.36 -12.58 -33.12
C PRO A 357 -17.34 -11.38 -32.16
N LEU A 358 -18.38 -10.53 -32.18
CA LEU A 358 -18.46 -9.38 -31.28
C LEU A 358 -18.67 -9.82 -29.81
N SER A 359 -19.48 -10.86 -29.56
CA SER A 359 -19.67 -11.38 -28.19
C SER A 359 -18.38 -11.97 -27.62
N GLU A 360 -17.57 -12.65 -28.47
CA GLU A 360 -16.25 -13.13 -28.05
C GLU A 360 -15.31 -11.98 -27.70
N LEU A 361 -15.28 -10.92 -28.53
CA LEU A 361 -14.45 -9.74 -28.27
C LEU A 361 -14.87 -9.02 -26.98
N SER A 362 -16.16 -8.78 -26.79
CA SER A 362 -16.70 -8.16 -25.57
C SER A 362 -16.37 -8.97 -24.33
N HIS A 363 -16.47 -10.31 -24.40
CA HIS A 363 -16.11 -11.18 -23.28
C HIS A 363 -14.62 -11.08 -22.93
N LYS A 364 -13.73 -10.98 -23.94
CA LYS A 364 -12.28 -10.80 -23.75
C LYS A 364 -11.92 -9.43 -23.13
N ARG A 365 -12.76 -8.42 -23.35
CA ARG A 365 -12.57 -7.04 -22.81
C ARG A 365 -13.30 -6.81 -21.49
N ARG A 366 -13.98 -7.80 -20.94
CA ARG A 366 -14.71 -7.71 -19.69
C ARG A 366 -13.79 -7.54 -18.49
N LEU A 367 -14.21 -6.72 -17.52
CA LEU A 367 -13.52 -6.44 -16.28
C LEU A 367 -14.45 -6.83 -15.12
N SER A 368 -13.99 -7.67 -14.21
CA SER A 368 -14.76 -8.11 -13.05
C SER A 368 -14.15 -7.57 -11.77
N ALA A 369 -14.93 -6.89 -10.92
CA ALA A 369 -14.52 -6.52 -9.57
C ALA A 369 -14.65 -7.69 -8.58
N LEU A 370 -15.27 -8.81 -8.98
CA LEU A 370 -15.51 -10.01 -8.17
C LEU A 370 -14.31 -10.96 -8.18
N GLY A 371 -14.34 -11.95 -7.31
CA GLY A 371 -13.36 -13.04 -7.28
C GLY A 371 -12.35 -12.93 -6.14
N PRO A 372 -11.38 -13.85 -6.08
CA PRO A 372 -10.39 -13.90 -4.99
C PRO A 372 -9.57 -12.61 -4.88
N GLY A 373 -9.55 -12.01 -3.69
CA GLY A 373 -8.88 -10.72 -3.46
C GLY A 373 -9.62 -9.50 -4.01
N GLY A 374 -10.82 -9.68 -4.57
CA GLY A 374 -11.74 -8.63 -5.00
C GLY A 374 -12.93 -8.46 -4.07
N LEU A 375 -14.00 -7.89 -4.59
CA LEU A 375 -15.24 -7.63 -3.86
C LEU A 375 -16.14 -8.88 -3.85
N THR A 376 -17.05 -8.93 -2.86
CA THR A 376 -18.21 -9.83 -2.85
C THR A 376 -19.46 -9.01 -3.11
N ARG A 377 -20.49 -9.61 -3.72
CA ARG A 377 -21.75 -8.92 -4.06
C ARG A 377 -22.38 -8.26 -2.84
N ASP A 378 -22.42 -8.96 -1.71
CA ASP A 378 -23.08 -8.52 -0.47
C ASP A 378 -22.32 -7.38 0.24
N ARG A 379 -21.01 -7.25 0.00
CA ARG A 379 -20.14 -6.21 0.60
C ARG A 379 -19.90 -5.03 -0.32
N ALA A 380 -20.35 -5.10 -1.57
CA ALA A 380 -20.22 -4.02 -2.53
C ALA A 380 -21.36 -3.01 -2.30
N GLY A 381 -21.03 -1.84 -1.76
CA GLY A 381 -21.96 -0.71 -1.61
C GLY A 381 -22.32 -0.07 -2.95
N TYR A 382 -23.15 0.96 -2.91
CA TYR A 382 -23.54 1.72 -4.11
C TYR A 382 -22.36 2.45 -4.73
N GLU A 383 -21.48 3.02 -3.92
CA GLU A 383 -20.33 3.84 -4.34
C GLU A 383 -19.42 3.10 -5.33
N VAL A 384 -19.11 1.83 -5.05
CA VAL A 384 -18.24 1.01 -5.91
C VAL A 384 -18.92 0.58 -7.22
N ARG A 385 -20.25 0.66 -7.30
CA ARG A 385 -21.08 0.31 -8.45
C ARG A 385 -21.35 1.49 -9.38
N ASP A 386 -21.20 2.70 -8.86
CA ASP A 386 -21.43 3.93 -9.61
C ASP A 386 -20.33 4.21 -10.64
N VAL A 387 -20.66 5.04 -11.61
CA VAL A 387 -19.73 5.54 -12.62
C VAL A 387 -18.94 6.70 -12.02
N HIS A 388 -17.64 6.50 -11.87
CA HIS A 388 -16.72 7.52 -11.41
C HIS A 388 -16.25 8.41 -12.58
N TYR A 389 -15.95 9.69 -12.36
CA TYR A 389 -15.43 10.58 -13.42
C TYR A 389 -14.18 10.03 -14.13
N THR A 390 -13.33 9.26 -13.44
CA THR A 390 -12.14 8.63 -14.02
C THR A 390 -12.45 7.49 -14.99
N HIS A 391 -13.70 7.06 -15.08
CA HIS A 391 -14.12 6.06 -16.08
C HIS A 391 -14.10 6.60 -17.50
N TYR A 392 -14.15 7.93 -17.68
CA TYR A 392 -14.15 8.56 -18.98
C TYR A 392 -12.99 8.09 -19.87
N GLY A 393 -13.32 7.53 -21.02
CA GLY A 393 -12.36 6.95 -21.97
C GLY A 393 -11.69 5.63 -21.54
N ARG A 394 -11.93 5.14 -20.31
CA ARG A 394 -11.30 3.95 -19.72
C ARG A 394 -12.24 2.77 -19.56
N MET A 395 -13.40 3.00 -18.98
CA MET A 395 -14.44 1.99 -18.76
C MET A 395 -15.75 2.48 -19.34
N CYS A 396 -16.50 1.59 -20.01
CA CYS A 396 -17.80 1.94 -20.56
C CYS A 396 -18.78 2.24 -19.41
N PRO A 397 -19.46 3.41 -19.41
CA PRO A 397 -20.39 3.75 -18.35
C PRO A 397 -21.75 3.06 -18.47
N ILE A 398 -22.03 2.41 -19.60
CA ILE A 398 -23.36 1.87 -19.95
C ILE A 398 -23.34 0.35 -19.94
N GLU A 399 -22.28 -0.29 -20.45
CA GLU A 399 -22.22 -1.76 -20.60
C GLU A 399 -21.90 -2.43 -19.26
N THR A 400 -22.95 -2.79 -18.52
CA THR A 400 -22.90 -3.51 -17.25
C THR A 400 -24.14 -4.40 -17.14
N PRO A 401 -24.07 -5.57 -16.47
CA PRO A 401 -25.24 -6.41 -16.26
C PRO A 401 -26.31 -5.72 -15.41
N GLU A 402 -27.56 -6.13 -15.58
CA GLU A 402 -28.65 -5.80 -14.67
C GLU A 402 -28.63 -6.74 -13.44
N GLY A 403 -29.22 -6.27 -12.32
CA GLY A 403 -29.36 -7.06 -11.10
C GLY A 403 -28.15 -7.01 -10.16
N PRO A 404 -27.84 -8.10 -9.42
CA PRO A 404 -26.85 -8.09 -8.33
C PRO A 404 -25.41 -7.76 -8.75
N ASN A 405 -25.09 -7.89 -10.02
CA ASN A 405 -23.76 -7.65 -10.57
C ASN A 405 -23.60 -6.26 -11.20
N ILE A 406 -24.62 -5.39 -11.15
CA ILE A 406 -24.55 -4.04 -11.69
C ILE A 406 -23.33 -3.29 -11.14
N GLY A 407 -22.56 -2.65 -12.01
CA GLY A 407 -21.38 -1.88 -11.64
C GLY A 407 -20.17 -2.71 -11.20
N LEU A 408 -20.32 -4.02 -10.96
CA LEU A 408 -19.22 -4.92 -10.56
C LEU A 408 -18.59 -5.65 -11.75
N ILE A 409 -19.31 -5.76 -12.84
CA ILE A 409 -18.82 -6.28 -14.11
C ILE A 409 -18.95 -5.17 -15.14
N ASN A 410 -17.84 -4.76 -15.69
CA ASN A 410 -17.73 -3.64 -16.61
C ASN A 410 -16.95 -4.05 -17.85
N ASN A 411 -16.88 -3.18 -18.84
CA ASN A 411 -16.15 -3.40 -20.07
C ASN A 411 -15.10 -2.29 -20.28
N LEU A 412 -13.93 -2.68 -20.78
CA LEU A 412 -12.87 -1.76 -21.14
C LEU A 412 -13.30 -0.94 -22.36
N SER A 413 -13.16 0.39 -22.27
CA SER A 413 -13.44 1.30 -23.38
C SER A 413 -12.55 1.01 -24.59
N SER A 414 -12.98 1.40 -25.79
CA SER A 414 -12.31 1.05 -27.06
C SER A 414 -10.83 1.45 -27.08
N TYR A 415 -10.50 2.64 -26.61
CA TYR A 415 -9.13 3.15 -26.54
C TYR A 415 -8.46 2.95 -25.17
N GLY A 416 -9.14 2.30 -24.23
CA GLY A 416 -8.55 1.96 -22.94
C GLY A 416 -7.48 0.89 -23.10
N HIS A 417 -6.29 1.13 -22.54
CA HIS A 417 -5.18 0.18 -22.49
C HIS A 417 -4.54 0.17 -21.10
N LEU A 418 -3.76 -0.85 -20.78
CA LEU A 418 -3.11 -1.00 -19.49
C LEU A 418 -1.67 -0.50 -19.55
N ASN A 419 -1.26 0.26 -18.53
CA ASN A 419 0.15 0.59 -18.34
C ASN A 419 0.91 -0.57 -17.67
N LYS A 420 2.24 -0.40 -17.52
CA LYS A 420 3.13 -1.39 -16.89
C LYS A 420 2.76 -1.79 -15.45
N TYR A 421 1.97 -0.98 -14.77
CA TYR A 421 1.49 -1.22 -13.40
C TYR A 421 0.08 -1.81 -13.34
N GLY A 422 -0.61 -1.94 -14.46
CA GLY A 422 -1.98 -2.45 -14.55
C GLY A 422 -3.07 -1.39 -14.39
N PHE A 423 -2.74 -0.09 -14.42
CA PHE A 423 -3.73 0.99 -14.44
C PHE A 423 -4.21 1.24 -15.87
N ILE A 424 -5.50 1.56 -15.99
CA ILE A 424 -6.10 1.87 -17.29
C ILE A 424 -5.69 3.28 -17.70
N GLN A 425 -5.17 3.40 -18.90
CA GLN A 425 -4.85 4.67 -19.57
C GLN A 425 -5.70 4.84 -20.81
N THR A 426 -5.87 6.09 -21.21
CA THR A 426 -6.55 6.44 -22.46
C THR A 426 -5.95 7.72 -23.03
N PRO A 427 -5.92 7.90 -24.35
CA PRO A 427 -5.42 9.11 -24.97
C PRO A 427 -6.37 10.29 -24.75
N TYR A 428 -5.80 11.46 -24.53
CA TYR A 428 -6.52 12.73 -24.44
C TYR A 428 -5.91 13.73 -25.41
N ARG A 429 -6.75 14.62 -25.92
CA ARG A 429 -6.27 15.78 -26.69
C ARG A 429 -5.88 16.90 -25.71
N LYS A 430 -4.71 17.49 -25.93
CA LYS A 430 -4.29 18.69 -25.21
C LYS A 430 -5.13 19.89 -25.69
N VAL A 431 -5.61 20.69 -24.76
CA VAL A 431 -6.38 21.91 -25.04
C VAL A 431 -5.56 23.10 -24.57
N ASP A 432 -5.38 24.08 -25.44
CA ASP A 432 -4.87 25.38 -25.07
C ASP A 432 -6.06 26.26 -24.69
N ARG A 433 -6.14 26.66 -23.44
CA ARG A 433 -7.24 27.47 -22.91
C ARG A 433 -7.14 28.93 -23.31
N GLU A 434 -5.92 29.45 -23.52
CA GLU A 434 -5.69 30.86 -23.87
C GLU A 434 -6.02 31.11 -25.34
N ALA A 435 -5.68 30.19 -26.23
CA ALA A 435 -5.93 30.30 -27.65
C ALA A 435 -7.31 29.77 -28.09
N CYS A 436 -8.09 29.16 -27.19
CA CYS A 436 -9.33 28.44 -27.53
C CYS A 436 -9.15 27.39 -28.65
N LEU A 437 -7.92 26.97 -28.90
CA LEU A 437 -7.55 25.99 -29.93
C LEU A 437 -7.45 24.62 -29.34
N LEU A 438 -8.13 23.66 -29.93
CA LEU A 438 -7.88 22.23 -29.74
C LEU A 438 -6.57 21.93 -30.45
N TYR A 439 -5.47 21.80 -29.71
CA TYR A 439 -4.27 21.16 -30.26
C TYR A 439 -4.61 19.74 -30.66
N THR A 440 -4.57 19.47 -31.92
CA THR A 440 -4.61 18.12 -32.44
C THR A 440 -3.30 17.43 -32.05
N SER A 441 -3.28 16.74 -30.91
CA SER A 441 -2.42 15.57 -30.83
C SER A 441 -2.83 14.64 -31.97
N PRO A 442 -1.87 13.95 -32.62
CA PRO A 442 -2.22 12.97 -33.64
C PRO A 442 -3.33 12.08 -33.12
N SER A 443 -4.29 11.79 -33.98
CA SER A 443 -5.39 10.87 -33.65
C SER A 443 -4.79 9.57 -33.10
N PRO A 444 -5.42 8.90 -32.14
CA PRO A 444 -4.98 7.57 -31.72
C PRO A 444 -4.91 6.55 -32.88
N ARG A 445 -5.40 6.92 -34.06
CA ARG A 445 -5.28 6.13 -35.30
C ARG A 445 -4.01 6.44 -36.10
N ASP A 446 -3.30 7.51 -35.74
CA ASP A 446 -2.13 8.01 -36.49
C ASP A 446 -0.81 7.67 -35.77
N GLY A 447 -0.84 6.88 -34.70
CA GLY A 447 0.32 6.44 -33.92
C GLY A 447 0.38 4.94 -33.71
#